data_bf8ca4c1de3b6cc828d98411f18364aa
#
_entry.id   bf8ca4c1de3b6cc828d98411f18364aa
#
_cell.length_a   1.000
_cell.length_b   1.000
_cell.length_c   1.000
_cell.angle_alpha   90.00
_cell.angle_beta   90.00
_cell.angle_gamma   90.00
#
_symmetry.space_group_name_H-M   'P 1'
#
loop_
_entity.id
_entity.type
_entity.pdbx_description
1 polymer ?
#
loop_
_entity_poly.entity_id
_entity_poly.type
_entity_poly.pdbx_seq_one_letter_code
_entity_poly.pdbx_strand_id
1 'polypeptide(L)'
;MAEVITVSALNRYVKSLFDANDRLFDLALRGEVANFVQNARSGHCYFTLRDEQASVKAVMFRSDARRLAFCPEEGMRVVVRCRATLYERDGAFQLYVNERSEEHTSELQSLHSISY
;
A
#
# COMPACT_ATOMS: atom_id res chain seq x y z
N MET A 1 25.55 9.48 -23.17
CA MET A 1 26.51 9.74 -22.13
C MET A 1 25.81 9.87 -20.82
N ALA A 2 26.38 9.30 -19.79
CA ALA A 2 25.74 9.31 -18.50
C ALA A 2 25.96 10.64 -17.77
N GLU A 3 24.95 11.09 -17.08
CA GLU A 3 24.99 12.29 -16.29
C GLU A 3 25.33 11.92 -14.86
N VAL A 4 26.15 12.70 -14.19
CA VAL A 4 26.50 12.42 -12.81
C VAL A 4 25.56 13.17 -11.89
N ILE A 5 24.78 12.42 -11.10
CA ILE A 5 23.85 13.06 -10.14
C ILE A 5 24.02 12.38 -8.78
N THR A 6 23.49 12.99 -7.74
CA THR A 6 23.56 12.41 -6.39
C THR A 6 22.44 11.37 -6.23
N VAL A 7 22.57 10.53 -5.21
CA VAL A 7 21.55 9.56 -4.88
C VAL A 7 20.24 10.28 -4.54
N SER A 8 20.31 11.36 -3.79
CA SER A 8 19.10 12.10 -3.44
C SER A 8 18.45 12.71 -4.67
N ALA A 9 19.23 13.15 -5.65
CA ALA A 9 18.65 13.68 -6.88
C ALA A 9 17.98 12.58 -7.68
N LEU A 10 18.56 11.39 -7.72
CA LEU A 10 17.93 10.26 -8.39
C LEU A 10 16.60 9.89 -7.72
N ASN A 11 16.61 9.75 -6.41
CA ASN A 11 15.40 9.36 -5.68
C ASN A 11 14.29 10.40 -5.85
N ARG A 12 14.65 11.67 -5.84
CA ARG A 12 13.67 12.74 -6.04
C ARG A 12 13.08 12.68 -7.45
N TYR A 13 13.93 12.40 -8.43
CA TYR A 13 13.49 12.29 -9.81
C TYR A 13 12.52 11.10 -9.99
N VAL A 14 12.88 9.93 -9.45
CA VAL A 14 12.03 8.76 -9.55
C VAL A 14 10.70 8.99 -8.83
N LYS A 15 10.74 9.64 -7.67
CA LYS A 15 9.52 9.99 -6.95
C LYS A 15 8.63 10.87 -7.81
N SER A 16 9.20 11.83 -8.52
CA SER A 16 8.40 12.71 -9.36
C SER A 16 7.71 11.96 -10.49
N LEU A 17 8.33 10.91 -11.00
CA LEU A 17 7.72 10.10 -12.04
C LEU A 17 6.53 9.31 -11.48
N PHE A 18 6.64 8.80 -10.27
CA PHE A 18 5.53 8.12 -9.61
C PHE A 18 4.38 9.12 -9.39
N ASP A 19 4.70 10.28 -8.85
CA ASP A 19 3.68 11.24 -8.44
C ASP A 19 2.96 11.88 -9.64
N ALA A 20 3.60 11.87 -10.79
CA ALA A 20 2.99 12.39 -12.00
C ALA A 20 2.15 11.37 -12.76
N ASN A 21 2.14 10.12 -12.29
CA ASN A 21 1.43 9.06 -12.99
C ASN A 21 0.05 8.87 -12.38
N ASP A 22 -0.99 9.19 -13.12
CA ASP A 22 -2.36 9.13 -12.62
C ASP A 22 -2.78 7.74 -12.20
N ARG A 23 -2.28 6.72 -12.85
CA ARG A 23 -2.66 5.35 -12.49
C ARG A 23 -2.13 4.95 -11.13
N LEU A 24 -0.97 5.48 -10.74
CA LEU A 24 -0.38 5.16 -9.46
C LEU A 24 -0.98 6.00 -8.33
N PHE A 25 -1.69 7.04 -8.66
CA PHE A 25 -2.24 7.94 -7.67
C PHE A 25 -3.50 7.39 -7.00
N ASP A 26 -4.24 6.53 -7.68
CA ASP A 26 -5.47 5.97 -7.12
C ASP A 26 -5.61 4.52 -7.59
N LEU A 27 -5.24 3.59 -6.74
CA LEU A 27 -5.23 2.18 -7.05
C LEU A 27 -6.14 1.42 -6.09
N ALA A 28 -6.64 0.30 -6.55
CA ALA A 28 -7.31 -0.67 -5.67
C ALA A 28 -6.55 -1.99 -5.82
N LEU A 29 -5.85 -2.40 -4.79
CA LEU A 29 -5.04 -3.60 -4.84
C LEU A 29 -5.58 -4.66 -3.91
N ARG A 30 -5.61 -5.89 -4.39
CA ARG A 30 -6.04 -7.03 -3.59
C ARG A 30 -4.81 -7.73 -3.05
N GLY A 31 -4.82 -8.09 -1.82
CA GLY A 31 -3.71 -8.83 -1.24
C GLY A 31 -3.99 -9.25 0.19
N GLU A 32 -2.99 -9.88 0.77
CA GLU A 32 -3.05 -10.36 2.14
C GLU A 32 -2.16 -9.48 3.02
N VAL A 33 -2.64 -9.14 4.19
CA VAL A 33 -1.90 -8.32 5.16
C VAL A 33 -0.87 -9.19 5.86
N ALA A 34 0.38 -8.76 5.88
CA ALA A 34 1.44 -9.44 6.59
C ALA A 34 2.28 -8.43 7.35
N ASN A 35 2.93 -8.87 8.41
CA ASN A 35 3.83 -8.03 9.20
C ASN A 35 3.15 -6.74 9.69
N PHE A 36 1.93 -6.86 10.16
CA PHE A 36 1.17 -5.70 10.59
C PHE A 36 1.69 -5.18 11.92
N VAL A 37 1.98 -3.89 11.97
CA VAL A 37 2.42 -3.23 13.18
C VAL A 37 1.74 -1.87 13.28
N GLN A 38 1.16 -1.57 14.42
CA GLN A 38 0.65 -0.23 14.67
C GLN A 38 1.58 0.45 15.64
N ASN A 39 2.07 1.62 15.28
CA ASN A 39 2.96 2.38 16.13
C ASN A 39 2.13 2.99 17.27
N ALA A 40 2.45 2.64 18.51
CA ALA A 40 1.67 3.08 19.66
C ALA A 40 1.69 4.59 19.84
N ARG A 41 2.76 5.23 19.44
CA ARG A 41 2.92 6.65 19.63
C ARG A 41 2.19 7.45 18.57
N SER A 42 2.36 7.13 17.30
CA SER A 42 1.75 7.87 16.22
C SER A 42 0.37 7.37 15.84
N GLY A 43 0.10 6.11 16.10
CA GLY A 43 -1.13 5.47 15.63
C GLY A 43 -1.11 5.07 14.17
N HIS A 44 0.02 5.33 13.48
CA HIS A 44 0.14 4.92 12.09
C HIS A 44 0.33 3.42 11.99
N CYS A 45 -0.19 2.82 10.95
CA CYS A 45 -0.08 1.37 10.74
C CYS A 45 0.88 1.09 9.60
N TYR A 46 1.69 0.06 9.77
CA TYR A 46 2.67 -0.36 8.78
C TYR A 46 2.47 -1.85 8.52
N PHE A 47 2.41 -2.22 7.27
CA PHE A 47 2.27 -3.64 6.96
C PHE A 47 2.81 -3.92 5.56
N THR A 48 2.87 -5.19 5.22
CA THR A 48 3.21 -5.63 3.87
C THR A 48 1.94 -6.16 3.24
N LEU A 49 1.65 -5.75 2.03
CA LEU A 49 0.57 -6.32 1.25
C LEU A 49 1.19 -7.27 0.27
N ARG A 50 0.71 -8.49 0.22
CA ARG A 50 1.36 -9.51 -0.62
C ARG A 50 0.35 -10.38 -1.33
N ASP A 51 0.79 -10.99 -2.42
CA ASP A 51 0.07 -12.06 -3.07
C ASP A 51 1.03 -13.23 -3.22
N GLU A 52 0.74 -14.18 -4.06
CA GLU A 52 1.57 -15.38 -4.18
C GLU A 52 2.92 -15.11 -4.79
N GLN A 53 3.09 -14.01 -5.49
CA GLN A 53 4.29 -13.78 -6.26
C GLN A 53 5.07 -12.53 -5.85
N ALA A 54 4.45 -11.61 -5.15
CA ALA A 54 5.09 -10.33 -4.89
C ALA A 54 4.57 -9.71 -3.60
N SER A 55 5.30 -8.72 -3.11
CA SER A 55 4.91 -7.99 -1.93
C SER A 55 5.31 -6.53 -2.05
N VAL A 56 4.62 -5.66 -1.33
CA VAL A 56 4.95 -4.25 -1.29
C VAL A 56 4.62 -3.72 0.09
N LYS A 57 5.40 -2.78 0.56
CA LYS A 57 5.18 -2.18 1.88
C LYS A 57 4.11 -1.13 1.82
N ALA A 58 3.33 -1.04 2.87
CA ALA A 58 2.21 -0.14 2.95
C ALA A 58 2.19 0.61 4.27
N VAL A 59 1.74 1.85 4.22
CA VAL A 59 1.59 2.70 5.38
C VAL A 59 0.17 3.24 5.37
N MET A 60 -0.50 3.20 6.52
CA MET A 60 -1.80 3.83 6.66
C MET A 60 -1.69 4.81 7.81
N PHE A 61 -1.93 6.09 7.53
CA PHE A 61 -1.82 7.10 8.55
C PHE A 61 -2.99 6.99 9.54
N ARG A 62 -2.76 7.47 10.74
CA ARG A 62 -3.73 7.36 11.84
C ARG A 62 -5.12 7.83 11.47
N SER A 63 -5.22 8.95 10.76
CA SER A 63 -6.53 9.48 10.40
C SER A 63 -7.30 8.52 9.50
N ASP A 64 -6.61 7.86 8.58
CA ASP A 64 -7.26 6.89 7.71
C ASP A 64 -7.58 5.62 8.47
N ALA A 65 -6.71 5.18 9.35
CA ALA A 65 -6.93 3.98 10.14
C ALA A 65 -8.15 4.13 11.04
N ARG A 66 -8.38 5.31 11.57
CA ARG A 66 -9.53 5.55 12.45
C ARG A 66 -10.85 5.53 11.70
N ARG A 67 -10.84 5.83 10.41
CA ARG A 67 -12.06 5.86 9.61
C ARG A 67 -12.34 4.57 8.90
N LEU A 68 -11.38 3.64 8.93
CA LEU A 68 -11.54 2.38 8.25
C LEU A 68 -12.65 1.56 8.91
N ALA A 69 -13.48 0.92 8.13
CA ALA A 69 -14.62 0.19 8.64
C ALA A 69 -14.25 -1.12 9.33
N PHE A 70 -13.02 -1.56 9.23
CA PHE A 70 -12.56 -2.80 9.84
C PHE A 70 -11.17 -2.59 10.42
N CYS A 71 -10.73 -3.52 11.27
CA CYS A 71 -9.41 -3.43 11.89
C CYS A 71 -8.47 -4.39 11.16
N PRO A 72 -7.49 -3.92 10.42
CA PRO A 72 -6.59 -4.82 9.69
C PRO A 72 -5.81 -5.71 10.64
N GLU A 73 -5.67 -6.96 10.28
CA GLU A 73 -4.94 -7.93 11.07
C GLU A 73 -4.09 -8.82 10.19
N GLU A 74 -3.12 -9.44 10.79
CA GLU A 74 -2.23 -10.37 10.13
C GLU A 74 -3.02 -11.46 9.41
N GLY A 75 -2.72 -11.71 8.16
CA GLY A 75 -3.37 -12.77 7.38
C GLY A 75 -4.70 -12.39 6.75
N MET A 76 -5.19 -11.19 7.05
CA MET A 76 -6.48 -10.76 6.52
C MET A 76 -6.36 -10.42 5.04
N ARG A 77 -7.37 -10.81 4.26
CA ARG A 77 -7.40 -10.47 2.84
C ARG A 77 -8.18 -9.17 2.67
N VAL A 78 -7.61 -8.25 1.91
CA VAL A 78 -8.17 -6.91 1.78
C VAL A 78 -8.07 -6.41 0.34
N VAL A 79 -8.87 -5.40 0.05
CA VAL A 79 -8.69 -4.59 -1.16
C VAL A 79 -8.32 -3.21 -0.62
N VAL A 80 -7.10 -2.77 -0.85
CA VAL A 80 -6.67 -1.48 -0.36
C VAL A 80 -6.77 -0.41 -1.42
N ARG A 81 -7.38 0.70 -1.08
CA ARG A 81 -7.38 1.89 -1.92
C ARG A 81 -6.16 2.68 -1.51
N CYS A 82 -5.31 2.97 -2.45
CA CYS A 82 -3.99 3.51 -2.11
C CYS A 82 -3.36 4.31 -3.23
N ARG A 83 -2.31 4.99 -2.88
CA ARG A 83 -1.45 5.67 -3.83
C ARG A 83 -0.07 5.02 -3.74
N ALA A 84 0.51 4.68 -4.87
CA ALA A 84 1.86 4.15 -4.91
C ALA A 84 2.84 5.29 -5.13
N THR A 85 3.88 5.36 -4.33
CA THR A 85 4.89 6.39 -4.49
C THR A 85 6.24 5.88 -3.99
N LEU A 86 7.27 6.69 -4.12
CA LEU A 86 8.59 6.35 -3.65
C LEU A 86 8.87 7.08 -2.34
N TYR A 87 9.37 6.35 -1.34
CA TYR A 87 9.85 6.99 -0.12
C TYR A 87 11.26 7.46 -0.44
N GLU A 88 11.40 8.76 -0.59
CA GLU A 88 12.59 9.37 -1.16
C GLU A 88 13.85 9.06 -0.37
N ARG A 89 13.74 9.00 0.94
CA ARG A 89 14.88 8.77 1.79
C ARG A 89 15.54 7.42 1.56
N ASP A 90 14.73 6.38 1.40
CA ASP A 90 15.24 5.03 1.24
C ASP A 90 15.24 4.56 -0.20
N GLY A 91 14.65 5.31 -1.10
CA GLY A 91 14.53 4.89 -2.49
C GLY A 91 13.60 3.69 -2.64
N ALA A 92 12.68 3.52 -1.70
CA ALA A 92 11.81 2.36 -1.70
C ALA A 92 10.41 2.75 -2.10
N PHE A 93 9.85 1.99 -3.00
CA PHE A 93 8.48 2.17 -3.43
C PHE A 93 7.55 1.61 -2.36
N GLN A 94 6.49 2.31 -2.08
CA GLN A 94 5.54 1.90 -1.05
C GLN A 94 4.15 2.45 -1.33
N LEU A 95 3.16 1.95 -0.59
CA LEU A 95 1.78 2.37 -0.74
C LEU A 95 1.36 3.24 0.43
N TYR A 96 0.58 4.28 0.15
CA TYR A 96 -0.13 5.03 1.18
C TYR A 96 -1.60 4.60 1.07
N VAL A 97 -2.05 3.85 2.06
CA VAL A 97 -3.38 3.23 2.06
C VAL A 97 -4.37 4.16 2.72
N ASN A 98 -5.55 4.28 2.16
CA ASN A 98 -6.54 5.20 2.71
C ASN A 98 -7.78 4.49 3.28
N GLU A 99 -8.64 5.25 3.91
CA GLU A 99 -9.80 4.70 4.65
C GLU A 99 -10.84 4.03 3.76
N ARG A 100 -10.74 4.17 2.44
CA ARG A 100 -11.70 3.53 1.54
C ARG A 100 -11.37 2.08 1.24
N SER A 101 -10.32 1.56 1.87
CA SER A 101 -9.97 0.17 1.75
C SER A 101 -11.06 -0.70 2.37
N GLU A 102 -11.17 -1.92 1.93
CA GLU A 102 -12.20 -2.81 2.46
C GLU A 102 -11.69 -4.22 2.66
N GLU A 103 -12.33 -4.92 3.55
CA GLU A 103 -11.99 -6.29 3.83
C GLU A 103 -12.54 -7.13 2.68
N HIS A 104 -11.70 -8.01 2.14
CA HIS A 104 -12.12 -8.88 1.06
C HIS A 104 -12.73 -10.13 1.69
N THR A 105 -14.04 -10.29 1.56
CA THR A 105 -14.67 -11.41 2.21
C THR A 105 -14.72 -12.60 1.30
N SER A 106 -14.44 -13.74 1.84
CA SER A 106 -14.43 -14.92 1.07
C SER A 106 -15.80 -15.32 0.63
N GLU A 107 -16.79 -14.91 1.32
CA GLU A 107 -18.12 -15.25 0.92
C GLU A 107 -18.41 -14.71 -0.44
N LEU A 108 -18.05 -13.50 -0.68
CA LEU A 108 -18.27 -12.94 -1.94
C LEU A 108 -17.55 -13.67 -2.99
N GLN A 109 -16.39 -14.10 -2.66
CA GLN A 109 -15.65 -14.80 -3.55
C GLN A 109 -16.28 -16.08 -3.84
N SER A 110 -16.72 -16.76 -2.90
CA SER A 110 -17.26 -18.04 -3.08
C SER A 110 -18.50 -17.97 -3.86
N LEU A 111 -19.23 -16.95 -3.79
CA LEU A 111 -20.40 -16.88 -4.48
C LEU A 111 -20.14 -16.86 -5.92
N HIS A 112 -19.15 -16.30 -6.30
CA HIS A 112 -18.88 -16.31 -7.61
C HIS A 112 -17.79 -17.10 -7.87
N SER A 113 -17.25 -17.52 -6.97
CA SER A 113 -16.09 -18.19 -7.14
C SER A 113 -16.33 -19.33 -7.74
N ILE A 114 -17.26 -19.57 -7.63
CA ILE A 114 -17.51 -20.57 -8.09
C ILE A 114 -17.06 -20.25 -9.29
N SER A 115 -17.01 -19.35 -9.54
CA SER A 115 -16.72 -18.96 -10.57
C SER A 115 -15.46 -18.59 -10.66
N TYR A 116 -14.75 -18.75 -10.38
CA TYR A 116 -13.58 -18.41 -10.68
C TYR A 116 -12.73 -19.30 -10.52
#